data_1fd20d03c39be2a8d4ed944cdb299204
#
_entry.id   1fd20d03c39be2a8d4ed944cdb299204
#
_cell.length_a   1.000
_cell.length_b   1.000
_cell.length_c   1.000
_cell.angle_alpha   90.00
_cell.angle_beta   90.00
_cell.angle_gamma   90.00
#
_symmetry.space_group_name_H-M   'P 1'
#
loop_
_entity.id
_entity.type
_entity.pdbx_description
1 polymer ?
#
loop_
_entity_poly.entity_id
_entity_poly.type
_entity_poly.pdbx_seq_one_letter_code
_entity_poly.pdbx_strand_id
1 'polypeptide(L)'
;MKGLLILQNGFEDCEALATRALLKNNGFDITTITFNNSLDVVSASNLMVKADLSQNVISHEYDFLIIPGGPYVKNVIEKEHDLLLNILSLINNFANDNKFIGAICAAPAFLGKLNLLKNHSFTCFPGYESYIKEGEYCVDKMTVLSGQFVTSQSPWTVLDFANVLLNIFNKQK
;
A
#
# COMPACT_ATOMS: atom_id res chain seq x y z
N MET A 1 -3.71 -11.77 12.98
CA MET A 1 -3.81 -11.36 11.57
C MET A 1 -2.42 -11.25 10.98
N LYS A 2 -2.27 -11.69 9.74
CA LYS A 2 -1.04 -11.62 8.95
C LYS A 2 -1.20 -10.55 7.86
N GLY A 3 -0.27 -9.61 7.78
CA GLY A 3 -0.24 -8.58 6.76
C GLY A 3 0.87 -8.80 5.74
N LEU A 4 0.62 -8.40 4.52
CA LEU A 4 1.61 -8.32 3.46
C LEU A 4 1.92 -6.86 3.17
N LEU A 5 3.21 -6.50 3.07
CA LEU A 5 3.66 -5.14 2.77
C LEU A 5 4.55 -5.17 1.53
N ILE A 6 4.20 -4.40 0.51
CA ILE A 6 4.99 -4.29 -0.73
C ILE A 6 6.20 -3.39 -0.48
N LEU A 7 7.37 -3.87 -0.90
CA LEU A 7 8.61 -3.09 -0.99
C LEU A 7 9.15 -3.15 -2.42
N GLN A 8 9.33 -1.98 -3.03
CA GLN A 8 9.94 -1.86 -4.36
C GLN A 8 11.04 -0.82 -4.32
N ASN A 9 12.05 -0.94 -5.20
CA ASN A 9 13.11 0.06 -5.29
C ASN A 9 12.50 1.47 -5.44
N GLY A 10 12.88 2.39 -4.56
CA GLY A 10 12.30 3.73 -4.47
C GLY A 10 11.06 3.84 -3.59
N PHE A 11 10.77 2.83 -2.72
CA PHE A 11 9.72 2.98 -1.71
C PHE A 11 10.05 4.11 -0.73
N GLU A 12 9.03 4.78 -0.21
CA GLU A 12 9.22 5.84 0.80
C GLU A 12 9.45 5.22 2.18
N ASP A 13 10.51 5.67 2.84
CA ASP A 13 11.04 5.06 4.07
C ASP A 13 10.07 5.12 5.24
N CYS A 14 9.54 6.32 5.54
CA CYS A 14 8.63 6.50 6.68
C CYS A 14 7.32 5.70 6.47
N GLU A 15 6.80 5.70 5.26
CA GLU A 15 5.54 5.04 4.93
C GLU A 15 5.63 3.52 5.08
N ALA A 16 6.72 2.93 4.63
CA ALA A 16 6.92 1.49 4.73
C ALA A 16 7.36 1.06 6.13
N LEU A 17 8.47 1.63 6.63
CA LEU A 17 9.14 1.12 7.81
C LEU A 17 8.40 1.49 9.10
N ALA A 18 7.86 2.71 9.20
CA ALA A 18 7.11 3.11 10.38
C ALA A 18 5.76 2.39 10.44
N THR A 19 5.03 2.26 9.32
CA THR A 19 3.77 1.48 9.29
C THR A 19 4.03 0.03 9.71
N ARG A 20 5.07 -0.61 9.14
CA ARG A 20 5.46 -1.97 9.53
C ARG A 20 5.77 -2.08 11.02
N ALA A 21 6.57 -1.17 11.54
CA ALA A 21 6.98 -1.18 12.95
C ALA A 21 5.79 -1.00 13.88
N LEU A 22 4.89 -0.05 13.60
CA LEU A 22 3.70 0.20 14.40
C LEU A 22 2.76 -1.00 14.42
N LEU A 23 2.51 -1.64 13.28
CA LEU A 23 1.68 -2.83 13.20
C LEU A 23 2.32 -4.01 13.95
N LYS A 24 3.63 -4.27 13.75
CA LYS A 24 4.33 -5.35 14.48
C LYS A 24 4.34 -5.13 15.98
N ASN A 25 4.58 -3.92 16.46
CA ASN A 25 4.57 -3.60 17.90
C ASN A 25 3.18 -3.76 18.53
N ASN A 26 2.12 -3.77 17.72
CA ASN A 26 0.74 -4.05 18.16
C ASN A 26 0.30 -5.50 17.92
N GLY A 27 1.25 -6.40 17.67
CA GLY A 27 1.01 -7.86 17.61
C GLY A 27 0.49 -8.39 16.28
N PHE A 28 0.65 -7.63 15.18
CA PHE A 28 0.37 -8.10 13.83
C PHE A 28 1.63 -8.70 13.20
N ASP A 29 1.48 -9.82 12.51
CA ASP A 29 2.58 -10.41 11.74
C ASP A 29 2.64 -9.75 10.36
N ILE A 30 3.78 -9.14 10.01
CA ILE A 30 3.95 -8.42 8.75
C ILE A 30 5.10 -9.04 7.96
N THR A 31 4.75 -9.64 6.83
CA THR A 31 5.68 -10.15 5.84
C THR A 31 5.88 -9.09 4.74
N THR A 32 7.10 -8.88 4.31
CA THR A 32 7.43 -7.96 3.22
C THR A 32 7.65 -8.72 1.91
N ILE A 33 7.15 -8.16 0.81
CA ILE A 33 7.31 -8.73 -0.53
C ILE A 33 7.89 -7.70 -1.50
N THR A 34 8.77 -8.16 -2.39
CA THR A 34 9.22 -7.41 -3.56
C THR A 34 8.95 -8.19 -4.84
N PHE A 35 8.78 -7.47 -5.95
CA PHE A 35 8.76 -8.05 -7.30
C PHE A 35 10.09 -7.86 -8.04
N ASN A 36 11.12 -7.36 -7.34
CA ASN A 36 12.47 -7.31 -7.88
C ASN A 36 13.05 -8.71 -8.05
N ASN A 37 14.07 -8.85 -8.90
CA ASN A 37 14.82 -10.11 -9.04
C ASN A 37 15.70 -10.44 -7.82
N SER A 38 15.92 -9.48 -6.92
CA SER A 38 16.64 -9.62 -5.67
C SER A 38 15.72 -9.31 -4.50
N LEU A 39 15.97 -9.94 -3.35
CA LEU A 39 15.34 -9.58 -2.08
C LEU A 39 15.85 -8.22 -1.54
N ASP A 40 17.01 -7.77 -1.99
CA ASP A 40 17.55 -6.47 -1.61
C ASP A 40 16.79 -5.36 -2.31
N VAL A 41 16.22 -4.44 -1.53
CA VAL A 41 15.40 -3.33 -1.99
C VAL A 41 15.99 -2.03 -1.46
N VAL A 42 16.14 -1.05 -2.34
CA VAL A 42 16.69 0.27 -1.99
C VAL A 42 15.56 1.28 -1.88
N SER A 43 15.45 1.95 -0.74
CA SER A 43 14.43 2.99 -0.50
C SER A 43 14.71 4.30 -1.27
N ALA A 44 13.78 5.23 -1.20
CA ALA A 44 13.93 6.57 -1.77
C ALA A 44 15.10 7.36 -1.15
N SER A 45 15.44 7.10 0.11
CA SER A 45 16.58 7.72 0.81
C SER A 45 17.89 6.92 0.69
N ASN A 46 17.95 5.93 -0.21
CA ASN A 46 19.08 5.02 -0.40
C ASN A 46 19.37 4.07 0.78
N LEU A 47 18.40 3.80 1.64
CA LEU A 47 18.51 2.76 2.64
C LEU A 47 18.28 1.40 1.97
N MET A 48 19.22 0.46 2.15
CA MET A 48 19.05 -0.91 1.69
C MET A 48 18.35 -1.75 2.76
N VAL A 49 17.27 -2.40 2.39
CA VAL A 49 16.54 -3.37 3.22
C VAL A 49 16.38 -4.68 2.48
N LYS A 50 16.21 -5.78 3.22
CA LYS A 50 15.94 -7.09 2.63
C LYS A 50 14.47 -7.44 2.82
N ALA A 51 13.76 -7.68 1.73
CA ALA A 51 12.40 -8.20 1.76
C ALA A 51 12.38 -9.67 2.20
N ASP A 52 11.28 -10.11 2.81
CA ASP A 52 11.11 -11.50 3.25
C ASP A 52 10.85 -12.44 2.07
N LEU A 53 10.12 -11.96 1.05
CA LEU A 53 9.70 -12.72 -0.12
C LEU A 53 10.00 -11.97 -1.42
N SER A 54 10.25 -12.72 -2.51
CA SER A 54 10.26 -12.20 -3.87
C SER A 54 9.26 -12.99 -4.74
N GLN A 55 8.45 -12.28 -5.53
CA GLN A 55 7.49 -12.87 -6.47
C GLN A 55 6.57 -13.93 -5.81
N ASN A 56 5.81 -14.70 -6.50
CA ASN A 56 5.00 -15.86 -6.08
C ASN A 56 4.46 -15.84 -4.63
N VAL A 57 3.53 -14.93 -4.33
CA VAL A 57 2.82 -14.87 -3.06
C VAL A 57 1.48 -15.57 -3.17
N ILE A 58 1.19 -16.39 -2.19
CA ILE A 58 -0.11 -17.00 -1.98
C ILE A 58 -0.97 -16.00 -1.19
N SER A 59 -1.70 -15.11 -1.89
CA SER A 59 -2.44 -13.99 -1.29
C SER A 59 -3.47 -14.40 -0.22
N HIS A 60 -4.04 -15.61 -0.32
CA HIS A 60 -5.02 -16.09 0.66
C HIS A 60 -4.44 -16.41 2.04
N GLU A 61 -3.11 -16.51 2.19
CA GLU A 61 -2.45 -16.69 3.49
C GLU A 61 -2.36 -15.40 4.31
N TYR A 62 -2.72 -14.25 3.72
CA TYR A 62 -2.65 -12.94 4.35
C TYR A 62 -4.03 -12.31 4.49
N ASP A 63 -4.23 -11.58 5.58
CA ASP A 63 -5.50 -10.95 5.94
C ASP A 63 -5.65 -9.53 5.37
N PHE A 64 -4.53 -8.84 5.12
CA PHE A 64 -4.51 -7.48 4.58
C PHE A 64 -3.25 -7.16 3.81
N LEU A 65 -3.32 -6.13 2.95
CA LEU A 65 -2.22 -5.63 2.12
C LEU A 65 -1.90 -4.18 2.47
N ILE A 66 -0.61 -3.84 2.58
CA ILE A 66 -0.11 -2.47 2.73
C ILE A 66 0.77 -2.10 1.53
N ILE A 67 0.50 -0.92 0.97
CA ILE A 67 1.21 -0.41 -0.20
C ILE A 67 1.74 0.98 0.15
N PRO A 68 3.04 1.11 0.48
CA PRO A 68 3.68 2.41 0.64
C PRO A 68 3.83 3.11 -0.71
N GLY A 69 3.89 4.42 -0.68
CA GLY A 69 4.20 5.22 -1.87
C GLY A 69 5.71 5.34 -2.11
N GLY A 70 6.07 6.41 -2.76
CA GLY A 70 7.43 6.75 -3.15
C GLY A 70 7.55 7.00 -4.65
N PRO A 71 8.72 7.46 -5.12
CA PRO A 71 8.97 7.76 -6.52
C PRO A 71 8.73 6.59 -7.47
N TYR A 72 8.85 5.35 -6.98
CA TYR A 72 8.65 4.14 -7.78
C TYR A 72 7.24 4.05 -8.38
N VAL A 73 6.22 4.57 -7.68
CA VAL A 73 4.82 4.43 -8.12
C VAL A 73 4.61 5.02 -9.51
N LYS A 74 5.07 6.26 -9.71
CA LYS A 74 4.97 6.92 -11.03
C LYS A 74 5.76 6.17 -12.09
N ASN A 75 6.99 5.76 -11.75
CA ASN A 75 7.85 5.04 -12.70
C ASN A 75 7.22 3.71 -13.15
N VAL A 76 6.66 2.95 -12.19
CA VAL A 76 5.96 1.69 -12.49
C VAL A 76 4.74 1.92 -13.38
N ILE A 77 3.91 2.90 -13.04
CA ILE A 77 2.68 3.18 -13.81
C ILE A 77 2.99 3.62 -15.24
N GLU A 78 4.06 4.39 -15.45
CA GLU A 78 4.35 5.01 -16.74
C GLU A 78 5.33 4.21 -17.62
N LYS A 79 6.20 3.37 -17.03
CA LYS A 79 7.36 2.80 -17.73
C LYS A 79 7.59 1.29 -17.52
N GLU A 80 7.06 0.69 -16.44
CA GLU A 80 7.39 -0.69 -16.06
C GLU A 80 6.16 -1.59 -16.12
N HIS A 81 5.72 -1.90 -17.35
CA HIS A 81 4.46 -2.60 -17.59
C HIS A 81 4.35 -3.95 -16.86
N ASP A 82 5.36 -4.79 -16.91
CA ASP A 82 5.34 -6.12 -16.29
C ASP A 82 5.29 -6.02 -14.75
N LEU A 83 6.06 -5.10 -14.18
CA LEU A 83 6.03 -4.84 -12.74
C LEU A 83 4.67 -4.28 -12.31
N LEU A 84 4.08 -3.39 -13.12
CA LEU A 84 2.73 -2.88 -12.89
C LEU A 84 1.71 -4.02 -12.85
N LEU A 85 1.74 -4.93 -13.83
CA LEU A 85 0.82 -6.06 -13.88
C LEU A 85 0.94 -6.96 -12.64
N ASN A 86 2.15 -7.24 -12.17
CA ASN A 86 2.37 -8.03 -10.97
C ASN A 86 1.77 -7.37 -9.71
N ILE A 87 2.00 -6.07 -9.54
CA ILE A 87 1.45 -5.31 -8.42
C ILE A 87 -0.08 -5.26 -8.50
N LEU A 88 -0.64 -4.95 -9.68
CA LEU A 88 -2.09 -4.89 -9.88
C LEU A 88 -2.77 -6.25 -9.67
N SER A 89 -2.13 -7.35 -10.11
CA SER A 89 -2.63 -8.70 -9.89
C SER A 89 -2.72 -9.03 -8.40
N LEU A 90 -1.69 -8.70 -7.61
CA LEU A 90 -1.71 -8.89 -6.17
C LEU A 90 -2.82 -8.06 -5.51
N ILE A 91 -2.92 -6.78 -5.84
CA ILE A 91 -3.97 -5.89 -5.31
C ILE A 91 -5.36 -6.45 -5.63
N ASN A 92 -5.58 -6.88 -6.88
CA ASN A 92 -6.86 -7.42 -7.32
C ASN A 92 -7.26 -8.69 -6.56
N ASN A 93 -6.30 -9.56 -6.23
CA ASN A 93 -6.56 -10.75 -5.41
C ASN A 93 -7.07 -10.38 -4.02
N PHE A 94 -6.43 -9.41 -3.35
CA PHE A 94 -6.89 -8.93 -2.04
C PHE A 94 -8.27 -8.25 -2.13
N ALA A 95 -8.50 -7.46 -3.18
CA ALA A 95 -9.77 -6.78 -3.40
C ALA A 95 -10.92 -7.77 -3.61
N ASN A 96 -10.73 -8.79 -4.43
CA ASN A 96 -11.71 -9.83 -4.72
C ASN A 96 -12.05 -10.69 -3.49
N ASP A 97 -11.07 -10.90 -2.61
CA ASP A 97 -11.25 -11.59 -1.33
C ASP A 97 -11.87 -10.70 -0.24
N ASN A 98 -12.28 -9.46 -0.55
CA ASN A 98 -12.78 -8.46 0.39
C ASN A 98 -11.84 -8.19 1.58
N LYS A 99 -10.53 -8.34 1.38
CA LYS A 99 -9.51 -8.06 2.40
C LYS A 99 -9.16 -6.57 2.42
N PHE A 100 -8.75 -6.07 3.59
CA PHE A 100 -8.34 -4.68 3.71
C PHE A 100 -7.06 -4.37 2.91
N ILE A 101 -7.09 -3.23 2.25
CA ILE A 101 -5.95 -2.69 1.49
C ILE A 101 -5.67 -1.28 2.00
N GLY A 102 -4.49 -1.11 2.60
CA GLY A 102 -3.95 0.19 2.97
C GLY A 102 -3.01 0.70 1.89
N ALA A 103 -3.26 1.90 1.37
CA ALA A 103 -2.41 2.55 0.37
C ALA A 103 -2.13 4.00 0.77
N ILE A 104 -0.87 4.39 0.83
CA ILE A 104 -0.47 5.72 1.30
C ILE A 104 0.28 6.50 0.22
N CYS A 105 0.17 7.83 0.24
CA CYS A 105 0.89 8.78 -0.61
C CYS A 105 0.54 8.60 -2.10
N ALA A 106 1.49 8.16 -2.91
CA ALA A 106 1.31 7.88 -4.33
C ALA A 106 0.56 6.55 -4.60
N ALA A 107 0.59 5.60 -3.65
CA ALA A 107 0.12 4.24 -3.85
C ALA A 107 -1.38 4.10 -4.18
N PRO A 108 -2.32 4.97 -3.74
CA PRO A 108 -3.71 4.92 -4.18
C PRO A 108 -3.91 4.97 -5.70
N ALA A 109 -2.91 5.48 -6.45
CA ALA A 109 -2.93 5.46 -7.92
C ALA A 109 -3.03 4.03 -8.48
N PHE A 110 -2.45 3.02 -7.83
CA PHE A 110 -2.60 1.62 -8.23
C PHE A 110 -4.05 1.14 -8.08
N LEU A 111 -4.75 1.55 -7.01
CA LEU A 111 -6.17 1.24 -6.82
C LEU A 111 -7.02 1.90 -7.92
N GLY A 112 -6.65 3.13 -8.32
CA GLY A 112 -7.27 3.84 -9.43
C GLY A 112 -7.09 3.13 -10.78
N LYS A 113 -5.93 2.52 -11.04
CA LYS A 113 -5.69 1.74 -12.26
C LYS A 113 -6.63 0.53 -12.38
N LEU A 114 -7.06 -0.04 -11.27
CA LEU A 114 -8.04 -1.13 -11.21
C LEU A 114 -9.48 -0.65 -11.04
N ASN A 115 -9.70 0.67 -11.01
CA ASN A 115 -11.01 1.27 -10.75
C ASN A 115 -11.68 0.82 -9.43
N LEU A 116 -10.86 0.42 -8.45
CA LEU A 116 -11.34 -0.09 -7.15
C LEU A 116 -11.92 1.01 -6.25
N LEU A 117 -11.59 2.27 -6.54
CA LEU A 117 -12.09 3.42 -5.77
C LEU A 117 -13.41 3.99 -6.28
N LYS A 118 -14.00 3.37 -7.30
CA LYS A 118 -15.35 3.72 -7.77
C LYS A 118 -16.36 3.60 -6.62
N ASN A 119 -17.14 4.65 -6.38
CA ASN A 119 -18.09 4.77 -5.27
C ASN A 119 -17.43 4.76 -3.88
N HIS A 120 -16.13 4.99 -3.78
CA HIS A 120 -15.40 5.14 -2.53
C HIS A 120 -14.82 6.55 -2.41
N SER A 121 -14.78 7.06 -1.17
CA SER A 121 -13.99 8.24 -0.84
C SER A 121 -12.53 7.83 -0.65
N PHE A 122 -11.59 8.69 -1.03
CA PHE A 122 -10.15 8.42 -0.90
C PHE A 122 -9.35 9.71 -0.70
N THR A 123 -8.12 9.56 -0.25
CA THR A 123 -7.09 10.60 -0.29
C THR A 123 -5.79 10.01 -0.84
N CYS A 124 -4.91 10.87 -1.34
CA CYS A 124 -3.58 10.48 -1.84
C CYS A 124 -2.64 11.69 -1.83
N PHE A 125 -1.39 11.48 -2.18
CA PHE A 125 -0.46 12.57 -2.38
C PHE A 125 -0.94 13.48 -3.52
N PRO A 126 -0.94 14.83 -3.34
CA PRO A 126 -1.41 15.76 -4.36
C PRO A 126 -0.78 15.54 -5.74
N GLY A 127 -1.62 15.49 -6.76
CA GLY A 127 -1.24 15.18 -8.15
C GLY A 127 -1.48 13.72 -8.56
N TYR A 128 -1.49 12.77 -7.60
CA TYR A 128 -1.75 11.36 -7.92
C TYR A 128 -3.23 11.02 -8.07
N GLU A 129 -4.14 11.91 -7.65
CA GLU A 129 -5.58 11.80 -7.94
C GLU A 129 -5.86 11.76 -9.45
N SER A 130 -4.98 12.32 -10.27
CA SER A 130 -5.08 12.28 -11.73
C SER A 130 -5.04 10.87 -12.33
N TYR A 131 -4.50 9.89 -11.62
CA TYR A 131 -4.50 8.47 -12.00
C TYR A 131 -5.79 7.74 -11.61
N ILE A 132 -6.69 8.39 -10.84
CA ILE A 132 -7.91 7.80 -10.29
C ILE A 132 -9.11 8.43 -10.98
N LYS A 133 -9.75 7.66 -11.88
CA LYS A 133 -10.82 8.20 -12.73
C LYS A 133 -12.16 8.36 -12.01
N GLU A 134 -12.43 7.49 -11.06
CA GLU A 134 -13.71 7.42 -10.35
C GLU A 134 -13.45 7.30 -8.84
N GLY A 135 -14.26 8.00 -8.04
CA GLY A 135 -14.14 8.08 -6.59
C GLY A 135 -14.23 9.52 -6.10
N GLU A 136 -14.43 9.70 -4.81
CA GLU A 136 -14.52 11.00 -4.15
C GLU A 136 -13.17 11.37 -3.53
N TYR A 137 -12.46 12.33 -4.13
CA TYR A 137 -11.17 12.80 -3.60
C TYR A 137 -11.37 13.75 -2.42
N CYS A 138 -10.93 13.31 -1.24
CA CYS A 138 -11.00 14.06 0.02
C CYS A 138 -9.66 14.78 0.28
N VAL A 139 -9.42 15.92 -0.35
CA VAL A 139 -8.14 16.66 -0.29
C VAL A 139 -7.74 17.09 1.13
N ASP A 140 -8.72 17.40 1.98
CA ASP A 140 -8.49 17.90 3.36
C ASP A 140 -8.37 16.78 4.41
N LYS A 141 -8.44 15.51 3.99
CA LYS A 141 -8.33 14.38 4.92
C LYS A 141 -6.93 13.78 4.90
N MET A 142 -6.35 13.59 6.08
CA MET A 142 -5.06 12.89 6.23
C MET A 142 -5.19 11.42 5.86
N THR A 143 -6.24 10.77 6.33
CA THR A 143 -6.54 9.36 6.05
C THR A 143 -8.05 9.18 5.85
N VAL A 144 -8.41 8.33 4.90
CA VAL A 144 -9.81 7.98 4.59
C VAL A 144 -9.96 6.46 4.65
N LEU A 145 -10.98 6.02 5.40
CA LEU A 145 -11.48 4.65 5.39
C LEU A 145 -12.79 4.63 4.58
N SER A 146 -12.83 3.85 3.52
CA SER A 146 -14.04 3.65 2.71
C SER A 146 -14.13 2.20 2.26
N GLY A 147 -15.12 1.47 2.78
CA GLY A 147 -15.22 0.02 2.56
C GLY A 147 -13.99 -0.71 3.10
N GLN A 148 -13.33 -1.48 2.25
CA GLN A 148 -12.10 -2.21 2.56
C GLN A 148 -10.81 -1.41 2.30
N PHE A 149 -10.91 -0.16 1.82
CA PHE A 149 -9.77 0.66 1.45
C PHE A 149 -9.45 1.68 2.53
N VAL A 150 -8.19 1.71 2.96
CA VAL A 150 -7.62 2.77 3.80
C VAL A 150 -6.60 3.51 2.97
N THR A 151 -6.90 4.76 2.63
CA THR A 151 -5.98 5.61 1.86
C THR A 151 -5.46 6.74 2.72
N SER A 152 -4.20 7.14 2.54
CA SER A 152 -3.58 8.23 3.32
C SER A 152 -2.71 9.12 2.43
N GLN A 153 -2.48 10.37 2.87
CA GLN A 153 -2.03 11.43 1.99
C GLN A 153 -0.51 11.44 1.73
N SER A 154 0.32 11.19 2.76
CA SER A 154 1.75 11.48 2.64
C SER A 154 2.57 10.83 3.77
N PRO A 155 3.92 10.90 3.73
CA PRO A 155 4.77 10.46 4.84
C PRO A 155 4.42 11.10 6.19
N TRP A 156 3.93 12.33 6.17
CA TRP A 156 3.53 13.06 7.38
C TRP A 156 2.25 12.53 8.03
N THR A 157 1.48 11.72 7.32
CA THR A 157 0.22 11.14 7.81
C THR A 157 0.36 9.66 8.23
N VAL A 158 1.58 9.11 8.27
CA VAL A 158 1.85 7.71 8.61
C VAL A 158 1.26 7.29 9.95
N LEU A 159 1.35 8.15 10.99
CA LEU A 159 0.79 7.82 12.30
C LEU A 159 -0.74 7.71 12.27
N ASP A 160 -1.40 8.62 11.56
CA ASP A 160 -2.85 8.59 11.38
C ASP A 160 -3.27 7.35 10.58
N PHE A 161 -2.57 7.07 9.48
CA PHE A 161 -2.75 5.86 8.67
C PHE A 161 -2.65 4.58 9.49
N ALA A 162 -1.56 4.43 10.25
CA ALA A 162 -1.34 3.25 11.09
C ALA A 162 -2.41 3.13 12.19
N ASN A 163 -2.82 4.23 12.82
CA ASN A 163 -3.88 4.22 13.83
C ASN A 163 -5.23 3.78 13.26
N VAL A 164 -5.59 4.24 12.06
CA VAL A 164 -6.82 3.80 11.39
C VAL A 164 -6.77 2.28 11.11
N LEU A 165 -5.65 1.77 10.59
CA LEU A 165 -5.45 0.34 10.37
C LEU A 165 -5.55 -0.46 11.68
N LEU A 166 -4.88 -0.03 12.75
CA LEU A 166 -4.90 -0.66 14.06
C LEU A 166 -6.32 -0.72 14.64
N ASN A 167 -7.08 0.37 14.50
CA ASN A 167 -8.47 0.43 14.98
C ASN A 167 -9.38 -0.56 14.24
N ILE A 168 -9.16 -0.76 12.93
CA ILE A 168 -9.91 -1.72 12.13
C ILE A 168 -9.54 -3.15 12.55
N PHE A 169 -8.25 -3.46 12.57
CA PHE A 169 -7.76 -4.82 12.81
C PHE A 169 -8.03 -5.31 14.24
N ASN A 170 -7.96 -4.42 15.24
CA ASN A 170 -8.28 -4.78 16.62
C ASN A 170 -9.77 -5.09 16.84
N LYS A 171 -10.67 -4.58 15.99
CA LYS A 171 -12.10 -4.93 16.04
C LYS A 171 -12.41 -6.29 15.42
N GLN A 172 -11.44 -6.89 14.71
CA GLN A 172 -11.58 -8.19 14.05
C GLN A 172 -10.88 -9.34 14.82
N LYS A 173 -10.21 -9.00 15.92
CA LYS A 173 -9.65 -9.99 16.86
C LYS A 173 -10.75 -10.48 17.81
#